data_0452a5b7b86bcf8789e8a564ea1c255a
#
_entry.id   0452a5b7b86bcf8789e8a564ea1c255a
#
_cell.length_a   1.000
_cell.length_b   1.000
_cell.length_c   1.000
_cell.angle_alpha   90.00
_cell.angle_beta   90.00
_cell.angle_gamma   90.00
#
_symmetry.space_group_name_H-M   'P 1'
#
loop_
_entity.id
_entity.type
_entity.pdbx_description
1 polymer ?
#
loop_
_entity_poly.entity_id
_entity_poly.type
_entity_poly.pdbx_seq_one_letter_code
_entity_poly.pdbx_strand_id
1 'polypeptide(L)'
;EFLGQIVEESLFDMESEGFDIRRSSDEINCRLLADINLCRRVFGNIFSNLLKYADRNRPVTVSYQQRADCLIICFGNYVAEDAQEKESTGIGLKTCAKIIGDHGGSFYSGREAGFFLTKISLPLIVS
;
A
#
# COMPACT_ATOMS: atom_id res chain seq x y z
N GLU A 1 -3.73 0.78 14.96
CA GLU A 1 -5.16 1.02 14.94
C GLU A 1 -5.61 1.99 13.87
N PHE A 2 -5.16 3.23 13.97
CA PHE A 2 -5.53 4.22 12.95
C PHE A 2 -5.03 3.82 11.57
N LEU A 3 -3.87 3.21 11.51
CA LEU A 3 -3.30 2.78 10.24
C LEU A 3 -4.17 1.70 9.59
N GLY A 4 -4.58 0.70 10.35
CA GLY A 4 -5.46 -0.33 9.85
C GLY A 4 -6.78 0.23 9.36
N GLN A 5 -7.33 1.19 10.07
CA GLN A 5 -8.57 1.86 9.69
C GLN A 5 -8.42 2.62 8.37
N ILE A 6 -7.32 3.36 8.22
CA ILE A 6 -7.05 4.12 6.99
C ILE A 6 -6.96 3.17 5.79
N VAL A 7 -6.24 2.07 5.94
CA VAL A 7 -6.10 1.08 4.87
C VAL A 7 -7.45 0.46 4.53
N GLU A 8 -8.22 0.04 5.54
CA GLU A 8 -9.52 -0.60 5.31
C GLU A 8 -10.54 0.34 4.68
N GLU A 9 -10.55 1.61 5.06
CA GLU A 9 -11.43 2.60 4.42
C GLU A 9 -11.14 2.71 2.92
N SER A 10 -9.86 2.76 2.55
CA SER A 10 -9.46 2.85 1.15
C SER A 10 -9.78 1.56 0.39
N LEU A 11 -9.59 0.41 1.02
CA LEU A 11 -9.94 -0.88 0.41
C LEU A 11 -11.45 -0.98 0.19
N PHE A 12 -12.24 -0.49 1.13
CA PHE A 12 -13.69 -0.46 0.98
C PHE A 12 -14.09 0.38 -0.24
N ASP A 13 -13.47 1.56 -0.40
CA ASP A 13 -13.74 2.42 -1.54
C ASP A 13 -13.38 1.72 -2.86
N MET A 14 -12.27 1.00 -2.89
CA MET A 14 -11.88 0.22 -4.08
C MET A 14 -12.87 -0.90 -4.38
N GLU A 15 -13.33 -1.60 -3.36
CA GLU A 15 -14.35 -2.64 -3.54
C GLU A 15 -15.64 -2.04 -4.11
N SER A 16 -16.00 -0.85 -3.67
CA SER A 16 -17.16 -0.11 -4.20
C SER A 16 -16.99 0.25 -5.67
N GLU A 17 -15.74 0.40 -6.13
CA GLU A 17 -15.42 0.67 -7.54
C GLU A 17 -15.33 -0.61 -8.38
N GLY A 18 -15.56 -1.76 -7.79
CA GLY A 18 -15.59 -3.04 -8.50
C GLY A 18 -14.31 -3.86 -8.42
N PHE A 19 -13.34 -3.47 -7.61
CA PHE A 19 -12.12 -4.25 -7.42
C PHE A 19 -12.37 -5.45 -6.50
N ASP A 20 -11.75 -6.56 -6.85
CA ASP A 20 -11.72 -7.76 -6.00
C ASP A 20 -10.49 -7.65 -5.09
N ILE A 21 -10.73 -7.37 -3.81
CA ILE A 21 -9.65 -7.21 -2.84
C ILE A 21 -9.51 -8.50 -2.05
N ARG A 22 -8.31 -9.06 -2.05
CA ARG A 22 -8.00 -10.27 -1.29
C ARG A 22 -7.00 -9.98 -0.20
N ARG A 23 -7.43 -10.21 1.02
CA ARG A 23 -6.59 -10.03 2.21
C ARG A 23 -6.05 -11.37 2.64
N SER A 24 -4.75 -11.46 2.85
CA SER A 24 -4.09 -12.74 3.14
C SER A 24 -3.40 -12.78 4.48
N SER A 25 -3.86 -11.99 5.45
CA SER A 25 -3.16 -11.90 6.72
C SER A 25 -4.06 -11.51 7.88
N ASP A 26 -3.47 -11.56 9.07
CA ASP A 26 -4.12 -11.28 10.32
C ASP A 26 -4.41 -9.80 10.52
N GLU A 27 -5.21 -9.51 11.53
CA GLU A 27 -5.47 -8.13 11.92
C GLU A 27 -4.21 -7.42 12.36
N ILE A 28 -4.13 -6.13 12.05
CA ILE A 28 -3.06 -5.29 12.58
C ILE A 28 -3.35 -5.05 14.06
N ASN A 29 -2.52 -5.61 14.91
CA ASN A 29 -2.67 -5.46 16.35
C ASN A 29 -1.36 -4.99 16.96
N CYS A 30 -0.93 -3.80 16.54
CA CYS A 30 0.34 -3.22 16.99
C CYS A 30 0.23 -1.71 17.00
N ARG A 31 1.18 -1.09 17.68
CA ARG A 31 1.26 0.37 17.76
C ARG A 31 2.43 0.85 16.91
N LEU A 32 2.16 1.89 16.13
CA LEU A 32 3.17 2.49 15.26
C LEU A 32 3.46 3.90 15.70
N LEU A 33 4.72 4.31 15.57
CA LEU A 33 5.13 5.69 15.76
C LEU A 33 5.12 6.35 14.38
N ALA A 34 3.98 6.95 14.02
CA ALA A 34 3.83 7.55 12.71
C ALA A 34 2.85 8.72 12.77
N ASP A 35 3.13 9.73 11.94
CA ASP A 35 2.22 10.85 11.75
C ASP A 35 1.03 10.40 10.92
N ILE A 36 -0.17 10.48 11.49
CA ILE A 36 -1.37 9.97 10.84
C ILE A 36 -1.69 10.68 9.52
N ASN A 37 -1.44 11.98 9.45
CA ASN A 37 -1.70 12.74 8.23
C ASN A 37 -0.74 12.35 7.10
N LEU A 38 0.52 12.10 7.44
CA LEU A 38 1.49 11.63 6.46
C LEU A 38 1.19 10.21 6.01
N CYS A 39 0.71 9.36 6.92
CA CYS A 39 0.27 8.01 6.56
C CYS A 39 -0.92 8.05 5.59
N ARG A 40 -1.89 8.92 5.82
CA ARG A 40 -3.01 9.10 4.89
C ARG A 40 -2.52 9.49 3.50
N ARG A 41 -1.51 10.34 3.44
CA ARG A 41 -0.93 10.77 2.18
C ARG A 41 -0.25 9.62 1.45
N VAL A 42 0.51 8.80 2.18
CA VAL A 42 1.16 7.62 1.60
C VAL A 42 0.13 6.65 1.02
N PHE A 43 -0.86 6.27 1.81
CA PHE A 43 -1.85 5.30 1.37
C PHE A 43 -2.75 5.88 0.29
N GLY A 44 -3.06 7.18 0.35
CA GLY A 44 -3.79 7.85 -0.72
C GLY A 44 -3.05 7.77 -2.05
N ASN A 45 -1.74 7.98 -2.04
CA ASN A 45 -0.93 7.86 -3.26
C ASN A 45 -0.91 6.43 -3.79
N ILE A 46 -0.78 5.44 -2.90
CA ILE A 46 -0.78 4.02 -3.30
C ILE A 46 -2.11 3.66 -3.93
N PHE A 47 -3.22 4.03 -3.30
CA PHE A 47 -4.55 3.68 -3.81
C PHE A 47 -4.89 4.45 -5.09
N SER A 48 -4.42 5.68 -5.22
CA SER A 48 -4.56 6.43 -6.48
C SER A 48 -3.87 5.70 -7.62
N ASN A 49 -2.68 5.15 -7.39
CA ASN A 49 -1.99 4.35 -8.39
C ASN A 49 -2.74 3.07 -8.72
N LEU A 50 -3.29 2.41 -7.72
CA LEU A 50 -4.09 1.20 -7.94
C LEU A 50 -5.30 1.49 -8.82
N LEU A 51 -6.01 2.59 -8.54
CA LEU A 51 -7.16 2.99 -9.33
C LEU A 51 -6.81 3.28 -10.79
N LYS A 52 -5.61 3.82 -11.04
CA LYS A 52 -5.17 4.18 -12.39
C LYS A 52 -4.66 3.00 -13.20
N TYR A 53 -3.94 2.09 -12.55
CA TYR A 53 -3.13 1.10 -13.28
C TYR A 53 -3.53 -0.34 -13.05
N ALA A 54 -4.26 -0.66 -11.97
CA ALA A 54 -4.61 -2.04 -11.67
C ALA A 54 -5.66 -2.58 -12.64
N ASP A 55 -5.49 -3.84 -13.01
CA ASP A 55 -6.47 -4.56 -13.84
C ASP A 55 -7.67 -4.91 -12.96
N ARG A 56 -8.83 -4.36 -13.30
CA ARG A 56 -10.07 -4.56 -12.53
C ARG A 56 -10.60 -5.98 -12.61
N ASN A 57 -10.16 -6.74 -13.60
CA ASN A 57 -10.60 -8.12 -13.79
C ASN A 57 -9.76 -9.12 -13.01
N ARG A 58 -8.77 -8.64 -12.28
CA ARG A 58 -7.87 -9.47 -11.49
C ARG A 58 -7.81 -8.98 -10.05
N PRO A 59 -7.57 -9.88 -9.10
CA PRO A 59 -7.58 -9.49 -7.69
C PRO A 59 -6.41 -8.57 -7.34
N VAL A 60 -6.67 -7.66 -6.40
CA VAL A 60 -5.65 -6.89 -5.71
C VAL A 60 -5.43 -7.57 -4.37
N THR A 61 -4.17 -7.85 -4.05
CA THR A 61 -3.84 -8.53 -2.79
C THR A 61 -3.28 -7.54 -1.78
N VAL A 62 -3.67 -7.73 -0.53
CA VAL A 62 -3.16 -6.93 0.59
C VAL A 62 -2.75 -7.89 1.68
N SER A 63 -1.54 -7.74 2.18
CA SER A 63 -1.07 -8.56 3.29
C SER A 63 -0.41 -7.72 4.36
N TYR A 64 -0.58 -8.13 5.60
CA TYR A 64 0.06 -7.51 6.76
C TYR A 64 0.93 -8.55 7.43
N GLN A 65 2.13 -8.17 7.79
CA GLN A 65 3.04 -9.06 8.50
C GLN A 65 3.67 -8.29 9.64
N GLN A 66 3.37 -8.70 10.86
CA GLN A 66 3.95 -8.09 12.05
C GLN A 66 5.18 -8.88 12.45
N ARG A 67 6.31 -8.19 12.54
CA ARG A 67 7.55 -8.75 13.04
C ARG A 67 7.86 -8.14 14.41
N ALA A 68 8.96 -8.55 15.02
CA ALA A 68 9.31 -8.08 16.36
C ALA A 68 9.47 -6.56 16.43
N ASP A 69 9.99 -5.94 15.38
CA ASP A 69 10.35 -4.53 15.39
C ASP A 69 9.67 -3.69 14.30
N CYS A 70 8.87 -4.32 13.44
CA CYS A 70 8.23 -3.60 12.34
C CYS A 70 6.94 -4.25 11.88
N LEU A 71 6.11 -3.43 11.24
CA LEU A 71 4.93 -3.89 10.52
C LEU A 71 5.22 -3.77 9.03
N ILE A 72 4.98 -4.84 8.29
CA ILE A 72 5.15 -4.87 6.84
C ILE A 72 3.78 -4.94 6.20
N ILE A 73 3.51 -4.04 5.25
CA ILE A 73 2.26 -4.03 4.49
C ILE A 73 2.62 -4.18 3.02
N CYS A 74 2.02 -5.15 2.36
CA CYS A 74 2.25 -5.40 0.94
C CYS A 74 0.97 -5.24 0.16
N PHE A 75 1.05 -4.54 -0.96
CA PHE A 75 -0.03 -4.42 -1.93
C PHE A 75 0.46 -5.00 -3.25
N GLY A 76 -0.31 -5.90 -3.83
CA GLY A 76 0.05 -6.49 -5.12
C GLY A 76 -1.11 -6.37 -6.09
N ASN A 77 -0.80 -6.00 -7.33
CA ASN A 77 -1.83 -5.90 -8.36
C ASN A 77 -1.26 -6.25 -9.73
N TYR A 78 -2.13 -6.78 -10.58
CA TYR A 78 -1.81 -6.89 -12.00
C TYR A 78 -2.07 -5.55 -12.67
N VAL A 79 -1.22 -5.19 -13.63
CA VAL A 79 -1.34 -3.92 -14.35
C VAL A 79 -2.22 -4.14 -15.57
N ALA A 80 -3.21 -3.27 -15.75
CA ALA A 80 -4.10 -3.35 -16.91
C ALA A 80 -3.29 -3.15 -18.20
N GLU A 81 -3.69 -3.86 -19.28
CA GLU A 81 -2.98 -3.79 -20.55
C GLU A 81 -2.85 -2.38 -21.09
N ASP A 82 -3.95 -1.62 -21.05
CA ASP A 82 -3.97 -0.25 -21.52
C ASP A 82 -3.16 0.69 -20.63
N ALA A 83 -2.99 0.33 -19.37
CA ALA A 83 -2.22 1.11 -18.42
C ALA A 83 -0.71 0.85 -18.51
N GLN A 84 -0.31 -0.25 -19.10
CA GLN A 84 1.12 -0.61 -19.20
C GLN A 84 1.92 0.39 -20.00
N GLU A 85 1.28 1.08 -20.94
CA GLU A 85 1.93 2.10 -21.79
C GLU A 85 1.86 3.50 -21.19
N LYS A 86 1.07 3.68 -20.13
CA LYS A 86 0.96 4.99 -19.48
C LYS A 86 2.22 5.28 -18.68
N GLU A 87 2.77 6.46 -18.91
CA GLU A 87 3.91 6.91 -18.14
C GLU A 87 3.45 7.41 -16.77
N SER A 88 4.05 6.86 -15.73
CA SER A 88 3.92 7.40 -14.40
C SER A 88 5.03 8.42 -14.18
N THR A 89 4.71 9.58 -13.64
CA THR A 89 5.72 10.56 -13.27
C THR A 89 6.59 10.06 -12.12
N GLY A 90 6.09 9.08 -11.36
CA GLY A 90 6.78 8.55 -10.21
C GLY A 90 6.79 9.47 -9.00
N ILE A 91 6.18 10.65 -9.11
CA ILE A 91 6.19 11.63 -8.03
C ILE A 91 5.48 11.10 -6.79
N GLY A 92 4.33 10.47 -6.97
CA GLY A 92 3.57 9.91 -5.84
C GLY A 92 4.34 8.86 -5.07
N LEU A 93 5.01 7.94 -5.79
CA LEU A 93 5.78 6.87 -5.17
C LEU A 93 7.06 7.40 -4.52
N LYS A 94 7.69 8.38 -5.14
CA LYS A 94 8.87 9.04 -4.53
C LYS A 94 8.50 9.75 -3.24
N THR A 95 7.34 10.39 -3.22
CA THR A 95 6.83 11.03 -2.01
C THR A 95 6.58 9.99 -0.91
N CYS A 96 6.01 8.84 -1.27
CA CYS A 96 5.80 7.74 -0.31
C CYS A 96 7.13 7.27 0.28
N ALA A 97 8.13 7.06 -0.57
CA ALA A 97 9.44 6.60 -0.12
C ALA A 97 10.07 7.58 0.86
N LYS A 98 9.95 8.88 0.58
CA LYS A 98 10.49 9.90 1.48
C LYS A 98 9.77 9.91 2.83
N ILE A 99 8.44 9.89 2.80
CA ILE A 99 7.65 9.91 4.05
C ILE A 99 7.96 8.69 4.91
N ILE A 100 7.97 7.51 4.30
CA ILE A 100 8.24 6.26 5.03
C ILE A 100 9.68 6.26 5.56
N GLY A 101 10.63 6.72 4.76
CA GLY A 101 12.03 6.84 5.20
C GLY A 101 12.19 7.79 6.37
N ASP A 102 11.50 8.93 6.36
CA ASP A 102 11.54 9.90 7.45
C ASP A 102 10.95 9.34 8.75
N HIS A 103 10.09 8.32 8.65
CA HIS A 103 9.53 7.62 9.80
C HIS A 103 10.39 6.42 10.25
N GLY A 104 11.58 6.28 9.71
CA GLY A 104 12.47 5.17 10.06
C GLY A 104 12.11 3.85 9.42
N GLY A 105 11.23 3.87 8.44
CA GLY A 105 10.80 2.67 7.72
C GLY A 105 11.46 2.53 6.36
N SER A 106 10.97 1.59 5.58
CA SER A 106 11.44 1.38 4.23
C SER A 106 10.27 1.23 3.26
N PHE A 107 10.48 1.63 2.02
CA PHE A 107 9.48 1.59 0.97
C PHE A 107 10.09 0.93 -0.26
N TYR A 108 9.38 -0.03 -0.82
CA TYR A 108 9.78 -0.68 -2.07
C TYR A 108 8.60 -0.72 -3.02
N SER A 109 8.84 -0.44 -4.28
CA SER A 109 7.87 -0.69 -5.33
C SER A 109 8.60 -1.23 -6.54
N GLY A 110 7.99 -2.16 -7.24
CA GLY A 110 8.60 -2.76 -8.40
C GLY A 110 7.57 -3.46 -9.27
N ARG A 111 7.91 -3.58 -10.54
CA ARG A 111 7.05 -4.20 -11.54
C ARG A 111 7.81 -5.33 -12.20
N GLU A 112 7.17 -6.48 -12.30
CA GLU A 112 7.74 -7.66 -12.94
C GLU A 112 6.64 -8.43 -13.65
N ALA A 113 6.81 -8.66 -14.94
CA ALA A 113 5.89 -9.48 -15.74
C ALA A 113 4.41 -9.07 -15.62
N GLY A 114 4.15 -7.77 -15.59
CA GLY A 114 2.77 -7.26 -15.52
C GLY A 114 2.18 -7.21 -14.11
N PHE A 115 2.95 -7.61 -13.11
CA PHE A 115 2.56 -7.54 -11.71
C PHE A 115 3.33 -6.44 -11.00
N PHE A 116 2.61 -5.63 -10.22
CA PHE A 116 3.22 -4.54 -9.47
C PHE A 116 3.12 -4.81 -7.98
N LEU A 117 4.23 -4.68 -7.28
CA LEU A 117 4.29 -4.90 -5.84
C LEU A 117 4.72 -3.62 -5.13
N THR A 118 3.99 -3.27 -4.07
CA THR A 118 4.34 -2.17 -3.18
C THR A 118 4.49 -2.73 -1.78
N LYS A 119 5.63 -2.47 -1.15
CA LYS A 119 5.93 -2.98 0.18
C LYS A 119 6.35 -1.84 1.09
N ILE A 120 5.69 -1.73 2.23
CA ILE A 120 5.96 -0.70 3.23
C ILE A 120 6.34 -1.39 4.53
N SER A 121 7.44 -0.94 5.13
CA SER A 121 7.85 -1.40 6.46
C SER A 121 7.88 -0.19 7.39
N LEU A 122 7.20 -0.27 8.52
CA LEU A 122 7.16 0.80 9.52
C LEU A 122 7.59 0.26 10.88
N PRO A 123 8.39 1.02 11.63
CA PRO A 123 8.82 0.57 12.95
C PRO A 123 7.66 0.53 13.94
N LEU A 124 7.70 -0.45 14.82
CA LEU A 124 6.72 -0.58 15.90
C LEU A 124 7.17 0.17 17.14
N ILE A 125 6.19 0.61 17.92
CA ILE A 125 6.46 1.14 19.25
C ILE A 125 6.66 -0.05 20.17
N VAL A 126 7.85 -0.15 20.73
CA VAL A 126 8.17 -1.18 21.70
C VAL A 126 7.84 -0.64 23.08
N SER A 127 6.92 -1.29 23.75
CA SER A 127 6.51 -0.89 25.10
C SER A 127 7.12 -1.79 26.14
#